data_432fc150e1c7433382517e4ab74bf4d0
#
_entry.id   432fc150e1c7433382517e4ab74bf4d0
#
_cell.length_a   1.000
_cell.length_b   1.000
_cell.length_c   1.000
_cell.angle_alpha   90.00
_cell.angle_beta   90.00
_cell.angle_gamma   90.00
#
_symmetry.space_group_name_H-M   'P 1'
#
loop_
_entity.id
_entity.type
_entity.pdbx_description
1 polymer ?
#
loop_
_entity_poly.entity_id
_entity_poly.type
_entity_poly.pdbx_seq_one_letter_code
_entity_poly.pdbx_strand_id
1 'polypeptide(L)'
;MPHDNSPHPASINRDSKDYWNKRAATFTRYATEDYELWLMDLLSPAPGNTILDMGCATGTLAVPLARAGHHVHACDFAEAMLTILDKRAAAENLPITSHLLAWDEDWSQAGLGENSVDLAFASRSLMSDHTLSRIAKLDAAARVKAAVVVPNSLPPSSDPRLLTYLGRKAKRPSTVPEVMRSLRYLGRIPVTATTNTYRPMRFNSFEEARADLRRLARPEPFTPREQRLFDAYARDHFVEVPAVQPANGLSNDHSDSPQTQWVLNYPLPVVWTFIGWRTNGSEWE
;
A
#
# COMPACT_ATOMS: atom_id res chain seq x y z
N MET A 1 -4.15 -0.93 -47.37
CA MET A 1 -4.61 -0.52 -46.04
C MET A 1 -3.37 -0.17 -45.25
N PRO A 2 -3.07 1.08 -44.94
CA PRO A 2 -1.93 1.42 -44.11
C PRO A 2 -2.22 1.03 -42.66
N HIS A 3 -1.30 0.29 -42.03
CA HIS A 3 -1.31 -0.01 -40.60
C HIS A 3 -1.15 1.32 -39.84
N ASP A 4 -2.14 1.66 -39.04
CA ASP A 4 -2.09 2.75 -38.07
C ASP A 4 -1.07 2.38 -36.99
N ASN A 5 0.08 3.03 -37.03
CA ASN A 5 1.21 2.84 -36.13
C ASN A 5 1.21 3.93 -35.04
N SER A 6 0.01 4.34 -34.58
CA SER A 6 -0.10 5.27 -33.46
C SER A 6 0.46 4.59 -32.19
N PRO A 7 1.38 5.22 -31.46
CA PRO A 7 1.92 4.64 -30.25
C PRO A 7 0.80 4.51 -29.23
N HIS A 8 0.52 3.27 -28.78
CA HIS A 8 -0.32 3.01 -27.61
C HIS A 8 0.20 3.85 -26.43
N PRO A 9 -0.66 4.52 -25.69
CA PRO A 9 -0.22 5.21 -24.48
C PRO A 9 0.50 4.21 -23.60
N ALA A 10 1.79 4.48 -23.35
CA ALA A 10 2.66 3.65 -22.51
C ALA A 10 1.93 3.30 -21.22
N SER A 11 1.84 2.02 -20.93
CA SER A 11 1.25 1.54 -19.67
C SER A 11 1.98 2.24 -18.52
N ILE A 12 1.25 3.02 -17.71
CA ILE A 12 1.83 3.72 -16.58
C ILE A 12 2.43 2.65 -15.66
N ASN A 13 3.76 2.61 -15.59
CA ASN A 13 4.44 1.74 -14.63
C ASN A 13 4.21 2.31 -13.22
N ARG A 14 3.26 1.72 -12.49
CA ARG A 14 2.87 2.15 -11.15
C ARG A 14 3.92 1.85 -10.08
N ASP A 15 4.94 1.07 -10.41
CA ASP A 15 6.07 0.79 -9.52
C ASP A 15 7.26 1.70 -9.82
N SER A 16 7.07 2.72 -10.67
CA SER A 16 8.12 3.68 -10.99
C SER A 16 8.21 4.78 -9.93
N LYS A 17 9.42 5.25 -9.69
CA LYS A 17 9.73 6.41 -8.84
C LYS A 17 8.89 7.64 -9.24
N ASP A 18 8.77 7.91 -10.54
CA ASP A 18 8.02 9.04 -11.08
C ASP A 18 6.52 8.97 -10.77
N TYR A 19 5.93 7.77 -10.84
CA TYR A 19 4.53 7.58 -10.47
C TYR A 19 4.29 7.92 -9.00
N TRP A 20 5.12 7.43 -8.09
CA TRP A 20 4.95 7.66 -6.67
C TRP A 20 5.28 9.09 -6.25
N ASN A 21 6.27 9.73 -6.87
CA ASN A 21 6.55 11.14 -6.66
C ASN A 21 5.37 12.04 -7.06
N LYS A 22 4.75 11.79 -8.21
CA LYS A 22 3.54 12.53 -8.64
C LYS A 22 2.34 12.25 -7.72
N ARG A 23 2.25 11.04 -7.20
CA ARG A 23 1.14 10.66 -6.32
C ARG A 23 1.30 11.20 -4.91
N ALA A 24 2.47 11.54 -4.45
CA ALA A 24 2.72 12.02 -3.09
C ALA A 24 1.82 13.21 -2.70
N ALA A 25 1.60 14.15 -3.62
CA ALA A 25 0.76 15.33 -3.39
C ALA A 25 -0.73 14.98 -3.13
N THR A 26 -1.19 13.84 -3.65
CA THR A 26 -2.58 13.36 -3.52
C THR A 26 -2.65 12.02 -2.80
N PHE A 27 -1.56 11.62 -2.14
CA PHE A 27 -1.49 10.37 -1.41
C PHE A 27 -2.39 10.46 -0.19
N THR A 28 -3.58 9.90 -0.33
CA THR A 28 -4.51 9.73 0.77
C THR A 28 -4.09 8.51 1.58
N ARG A 29 -4.01 8.70 2.87
CA ARG A 29 -3.77 7.65 3.85
C ARG A 29 -4.91 6.65 3.81
N TYR A 30 -4.66 5.49 3.19
CA TYR A 30 -5.64 4.38 3.15
C TYR A 30 -5.59 3.51 4.41
N ALA A 31 -4.58 3.69 5.28
CA ALA A 31 -4.58 3.08 6.58
C ALA A 31 -5.55 3.86 7.47
N THR A 32 -6.50 3.16 8.06
CA THR A 32 -7.32 3.67 9.14
C THR A 32 -6.54 3.52 10.44
N GLU A 33 -6.93 4.26 11.46
CA GLU A 33 -6.38 4.09 12.81
C GLU A 33 -6.45 2.61 13.28
N ASP A 34 -7.54 1.92 12.95
CA ASP A 34 -7.69 0.47 13.22
C ASP A 34 -6.59 -0.37 12.57
N TYR A 35 -6.17 -0.05 11.34
CA TYR A 35 -5.09 -0.78 10.67
C TYR A 35 -3.73 -0.52 11.32
N GLU A 36 -3.48 0.70 11.75
CA GLU A 36 -2.23 1.06 12.42
C GLU A 36 -2.13 0.37 13.77
N LEU A 37 -3.18 0.43 14.58
CA LEU A 37 -3.25 -0.25 15.87
C LEU A 37 -3.10 -1.76 15.71
N TRP A 38 -3.82 -2.36 14.76
CA TRP A 38 -3.71 -3.79 14.45
C TRP A 38 -2.28 -4.21 14.10
N LEU A 39 -1.58 -3.42 13.28
CA LEU A 39 -0.22 -3.77 12.88
C LEU A 39 0.78 -3.53 14.00
N MET A 40 0.64 -2.45 14.76
CA MET A 40 1.50 -2.16 15.91
C MET A 40 1.37 -3.25 16.99
N ASP A 41 0.16 -3.74 17.25
CA ASP A 41 -0.09 -4.84 18.17
C ASP A 41 0.60 -6.15 17.72
N LEU A 42 0.48 -6.51 16.44
CA LEU A 42 1.14 -7.68 15.88
C LEU A 42 2.66 -7.59 15.84
N LEU A 43 3.21 -6.41 15.52
CA LEU A 43 4.66 -6.18 15.56
C LEU A 43 5.19 -6.27 16.99
N SER A 44 4.39 -5.78 17.96
CA SER A 44 4.71 -5.80 19.38
C SER A 44 6.17 -5.47 19.68
N PRO A 45 6.66 -4.28 19.27
CA PRO A 45 8.05 -3.90 19.49
C PRO A 45 8.32 -3.67 20.99
N ALA A 46 9.46 -4.14 21.49
CA ALA A 46 9.87 -3.82 22.85
C ALA A 46 10.18 -2.32 23.00
N PRO A 47 9.96 -1.71 24.19
CA PRO A 47 10.20 -0.30 24.41
C PRO A 47 11.59 0.15 23.94
N GLY A 48 11.66 1.24 23.19
CA GLY A 48 12.93 1.81 22.70
C GLY A 48 13.56 1.06 21.53
N ASN A 49 12.87 0.08 20.93
CA ASN A 49 13.41 -0.62 19.76
C ASN A 49 13.79 0.34 18.63
N THR A 50 14.85 -0.04 17.91
CA THR A 50 15.18 0.51 16.59
C THR A 50 14.45 -0.26 15.52
N ILE A 51 13.69 0.43 14.67
CA ILE A 51 12.75 -0.20 13.72
C ILE A 51 13.06 0.28 12.30
N LEU A 52 13.05 -0.64 11.33
CA LEU A 52 13.09 -0.35 9.90
C LEU A 52 11.69 -0.48 9.29
N ASP A 53 11.17 0.61 8.71
CA ASP A 53 9.95 0.63 7.88
C ASP A 53 10.33 0.76 6.40
N MET A 54 10.29 -0.34 5.66
CA MET A 54 10.68 -0.38 4.24
C MET A 54 9.50 -0.16 3.31
N GLY A 55 9.50 0.96 2.58
CA GLY A 55 8.37 1.47 1.80
C GLY A 55 7.41 2.27 2.69
N CYS A 56 7.96 3.16 3.50
CA CYS A 56 7.26 3.92 4.54
C CYS A 56 6.25 4.95 4.00
N ALA A 57 6.35 5.31 2.71
CA ALA A 57 5.59 6.38 2.08
C ALA A 57 5.62 7.67 2.91
N THR A 58 4.49 8.28 3.23
CA THR A 58 4.40 9.51 4.03
C THR A 58 4.42 9.26 5.56
N GLY A 59 4.86 8.08 5.99
CA GLY A 59 5.02 7.73 7.41
C GLY A 59 3.74 7.23 8.09
N THR A 60 2.92 6.46 7.39
CA THR A 60 1.68 5.88 7.95
C THR A 60 1.94 5.09 9.22
N LEU A 61 3.04 4.34 9.28
CA LEU A 61 3.44 3.53 10.44
C LEU A 61 4.65 4.13 11.16
N ALA A 62 5.60 4.71 10.42
CA ALA A 62 6.77 5.32 11.02
C ALA A 62 6.42 6.39 12.06
N VAL A 63 5.42 7.25 11.78
CA VAL A 63 5.00 8.29 12.72
C VAL A 63 4.38 7.74 14.01
N PRO A 64 3.37 6.85 14.00
CA PRO A 64 2.83 6.30 15.24
C PRO A 64 3.86 5.46 16.03
N LEU A 65 4.77 4.72 15.37
CA LEU A 65 5.85 4.00 16.04
C LEU A 65 6.82 4.97 16.74
N ALA A 66 7.20 6.06 16.08
CA ALA A 66 8.07 7.07 16.68
C ALA A 66 7.39 7.80 17.85
N ARG A 67 6.09 8.10 17.78
CA ARG A 67 5.29 8.63 18.89
C ARG A 67 5.23 7.65 20.08
N ALA A 68 5.29 6.35 19.81
CA ALA A 68 5.37 5.33 20.85
C ALA A 68 6.78 5.19 21.49
N GLY A 69 7.75 6.02 21.07
CA GLY A 69 9.11 6.07 21.65
C GLY A 69 10.14 5.17 20.97
N HIS A 70 9.85 4.69 19.75
CA HIS A 70 10.81 3.92 18.96
C HIS A 70 11.64 4.83 18.05
N HIS A 71 12.89 4.45 17.81
CA HIS A 71 13.71 5.07 16.77
C HIS A 71 13.43 4.40 15.43
N VAL A 72 12.91 5.15 14.45
CA VAL A 72 12.45 4.58 13.18
C VAL A 72 13.35 5.01 12.02
N HIS A 73 13.95 4.04 11.34
CA HIS A 73 14.55 4.19 10.02
C HIS A 73 13.46 4.00 8.96
N ALA A 74 13.03 5.09 8.34
CA ALA A 74 11.94 5.11 7.37
C ALA A 74 12.50 5.18 5.95
N CYS A 75 12.36 4.11 5.18
CA CYS A 75 12.92 3.98 3.85
C CYS A 75 11.83 4.05 2.79
N ASP A 76 12.03 4.86 1.75
CA ASP A 76 11.21 4.88 0.55
C ASP A 76 12.06 5.30 -0.66
N PHE A 77 11.71 4.81 -1.85
CA PHE A 77 12.42 5.17 -3.08
C PHE A 77 11.87 6.45 -3.73
N ALA A 78 10.74 6.97 -3.24
CA ALA A 78 10.07 8.17 -3.73
C ALA A 78 10.39 9.37 -2.83
N GLU A 79 11.25 10.27 -3.29
CA GLU A 79 11.71 11.44 -2.54
C GLU A 79 10.57 12.37 -2.08
N ALA A 80 9.53 12.53 -2.91
CA ALA A 80 8.37 13.33 -2.54
C ALA A 80 7.58 12.76 -1.35
N MET A 81 7.59 11.43 -1.16
CA MET A 81 7.00 10.78 0.01
C MET A 81 7.78 11.12 1.28
N LEU A 82 9.11 10.99 1.22
CA LEU A 82 10.00 11.31 2.34
C LEU A 82 9.95 12.79 2.71
N THR A 83 9.85 13.69 1.73
CA THR A 83 9.69 15.14 2.00
C THR A 83 8.44 15.43 2.87
N ILE A 84 7.35 14.70 2.66
CA ILE A 84 6.13 14.83 3.47
C ILE A 84 6.35 14.23 4.86
N LEU A 85 6.98 13.07 4.94
CA LEU A 85 7.33 12.41 6.20
C LEU A 85 8.23 13.31 7.05
N ASP A 86 9.30 13.87 6.47
CA ASP A 86 10.26 14.72 7.18
C ASP A 86 9.61 15.97 7.77
N LYS A 87 8.70 16.61 7.03
CA LYS A 87 7.91 17.73 7.56
C LYS A 87 7.06 17.32 8.76
N ARG A 88 6.45 16.15 8.72
CA ARG A 88 5.64 15.62 9.84
C ARG A 88 6.53 15.29 11.05
N ALA A 89 7.64 14.62 10.81
CA ALA A 89 8.59 14.26 11.85
C ALA A 89 9.19 15.50 12.55
N ALA A 90 9.57 16.51 11.76
CA ALA A 90 10.09 17.77 12.28
C ALA A 90 9.06 18.57 13.09
N ALA A 91 7.80 18.61 12.64
CA ALA A 91 6.72 19.31 13.33
C ALA A 91 6.43 18.77 14.74
N GLU A 92 6.71 17.49 14.97
CA GLU A 92 6.48 16.81 16.25
C GLU A 92 7.78 16.41 16.96
N ASN A 93 8.95 16.77 16.40
CA ASN A 93 10.29 16.36 16.90
C ASN A 93 10.41 14.85 17.13
N LEU A 94 9.94 14.03 16.16
CA LEU A 94 9.92 12.58 16.25
C LEU A 94 11.29 11.95 15.93
N PRO A 95 11.68 10.86 16.60
CA PRO A 95 12.93 10.14 16.35
C PRO A 95 12.83 9.27 15.07
N ILE A 96 12.69 9.92 13.92
CA ILE A 96 12.64 9.29 12.60
C ILE A 96 13.86 9.72 11.79
N THR A 97 14.56 8.75 11.21
CA THR A 97 15.61 8.96 10.21
C THR A 97 15.10 8.47 8.87
N SER A 98 14.89 9.37 7.91
CA SER A 98 14.45 9.01 6.56
C SER A 98 15.64 8.64 5.68
N HIS A 99 15.42 7.65 4.78
CA HIS A 99 16.42 7.19 3.83
C HIS A 99 15.78 7.08 2.44
N LEU A 100 16.35 7.78 1.46
CA LEU A 100 15.98 7.58 0.05
C LEU A 100 16.64 6.28 -0.42
N LEU A 101 15.90 5.17 -0.30
CA LEU A 101 16.44 3.82 -0.47
C LEU A 101 15.40 2.90 -1.11
N ALA A 102 15.80 2.21 -2.18
CA ALA A 102 14.98 1.22 -2.86
C ALA A 102 15.26 -0.21 -2.37
N TRP A 103 14.32 -1.14 -2.68
CA TRP A 103 14.48 -2.55 -2.35
C TRP A 103 15.74 -3.19 -2.96
N ASP A 104 16.13 -2.77 -4.15
CA ASP A 104 17.21 -3.39 -4.93
C ASP A 104 18.58 -2.74 -4.69
N GLU A 105 18.64 -1.66 -3.91
CA GLU A 105 19.88 -0.99 -3.52
C GLU A 105 20.60 -1.70 -2.37
N ASP A 106 21.87 -1.37 -2.16
CA ASP A 106 22.67 -1.90 -1.04
C ASP A 106 22.35 -1.14 0.25
N TRP A 107 21.61 -1.78 1.14
CA TRP A 107 21.18 -1.18 2.40
C TRP A 107 22.33 -0.94 3.39
N SER A 108 23.43 -1.66 3.26
CA SER A 108 24.60 -1.49 4.14
C SER A 108 25.22 -0.10 4.03
N GLN A 109 25.16 0.51 2.85
CA GLN A 109 25.65 1.87 2.63
C GLN A 109 24.84 2.93 3.39
N ALA A 110 23.57 2.63 3.69
CA ALA A 110 22.71 3.46 4.53
C ALA A 110 22.79 3.09 6.02
N GLY A 111 23.70 2.19 6.41
CA GLY A 111 23.81 1.69 7.78
C GLY A 111 22.72 0.69 8.16
N LEU A 112 21.97 0.16 7.16
CA LEU A 112 20.85 -0.75 7.34
C LEU A 112 21.18 -2.19 6.87
N GLY A 113 22.44 -2.60 7.06
CA GLY A 113 22.92 -3.94 6.76
C GLY A 113 22.49 -4.98 7.81
N GLU A 114 23.30 -6.05 7.93
CA GLU A 114 23.01 -7.15 8.86
C GLU A 114 22.90 -6.68 10.32
N ASN A 115 21.86 -7.15 11.02
CA ASN A 115 21.64 -6.88 12.44
C ASN A 115 21.64 -5.39 12.81
N SER A 116 21.19 -4.52 11.91
CA SER A 116 21.23 -3.06 12.11
C SER A 116 20.08 -2.53 12.97
N VAL A 117 18.93 -3.22 12.96
CA VAL A 117 17.72 -2.82 13.69
C VAL A 117 17.16 -3.97 14.52
N ASP A 118 16.34 -3.69 15.53
CA ASP A 118 15.71 -4.73 16.35
C ASP A 118 14.56 -5.41 15.60
N LEU A 119 13.80 -4.61 14.85
CA LEU A 119 12.65 -5.05 14.07
C LEU A 119 12.70 -4.43 12.68
N ALA A 120 12.50 -5.25 11.63
CA ALA A 120 12.37 -4.77 10.26
C ALA A 120 11.02 -5.19 9.68
N PHE A 121 10.28 -4.26 9.05
CA PHE A 121 9.03 -4.62 8.41
C PHE A 121 8.81 -3.89 7.08
N ALA A 122 7.88 -4.44 6.29
CA ALA A 122 7.42 -3.81 5.06
C ALA A 122 5.89 -3.96 4.96
N SER A 123 5.18 -2.85 5.05
CA SER A 123 3.72 -2.83 4.99
C SER A 123 3.23 -2.37 3.62
N ARG A 124 2.62 -3.30 2.86
CA ARG A 124 2.01 -3.03 1.54
C ARG A 124 2.98 -2.52 0.48
N SER A 125 4.27 -2.70 0.67
CA SER A 125 5.35 -2.27 -0.23
C SER A 125 6.10 -3.43 -0.91
N LEU A 126 5.90 -4.67 -0.45
CA LEU A 126 6.48 -5.87 -1.07
C LEU A 126 5.62 -6.31 -2.27
N MET A 127 5.90 -5.77 -3.45
CA MET A 127 5.13 -6.01 -4.68
C MET A 127 6.09 -6.32 -5.84
N SER A 128 6.62 -7.56 -5.96
CA SER A 128 7.47 -7.89 -7.11
C SER A 128 7.88 -9.34 -7.23
N ASP A 129 8.56 -9.64 -8.35
CA ASP A 129 9.08 -10.95 -8.72
C ASP A 129 10.32 -11.39 -7.92
N HIS A 130 10.90 -10.55 -7.07
CA HIS A 130 12.12 -10.84 -6.28
C HIS A 130 11.83 -11.08 -4.79
N THR A 131 10.74 -11.77 -4.47
CA THR A 131 10.27 -11.96 -3.09
C THR A 131 11.34 -12.55 -2.17
N LEU A 132 12.05 -13.62 -2.60
CA LEU A 132 13.06 -14.27 -1.76
C LEU A 132 14.19 -13.31 -1.35
N SER A 133 14.76 -12.55 -2.29
CA SER A 133 15.87 -11.64 -1.98
C SER A 133 15.44 -10.50 -1.06
N ARG A 134 14.22 -10.01 -1.21
CA ARG A 134 13.65 -8.95 -0.36
C ARG A 134 13.35 -9.44 1.06
N ILE A 135 12.76 -10.62 1.19
CA ILE A 135 12.57 -11.26 2.49
C ILE A 135 13.92 -11.51 3.18
N ALA A 136 14.93 -12.00 2.44
CA ALA A 136 16.27 -12.21 2.99
C ALA A 136 16.92 -10.90 3.48
N LYS A 137 16.70 -9.77 2.79
CA LYS A 137 17.19 -8.46 3.25
C LYS A 137 16.54 -8.01 4.55
N LEU A 138 15.21 -8.15 4.67
CA LEU A 138 14.51 -7.85 5.93
C LEU A 138 14.99 -8.76 7.07
N ASP A 139 15.13 -10.06 6.80
CA ASP A 139 15.62 -11.05 7.75
C ASP A 139 17.03 -10.70 8.23
N ALA A 140 17.92 -10.35 7.32
CA ALA A 140 19.31 -9.98 7.65
C ALA A 140 19.40 -8.66 8.43
N ALA A 141 18.60 -7.66 8.09
CA ALA A 141 18.63 -6.36 8.76
C ALA A 141 18.12 -6.42 10.21
N ALA A 142 17.20 -7.33 10.51
CA ALA A 142 16.58 -7.44 11.82
C ALA A 142 17.36 -8.35 12.77
N ARG A 143 17.62 -7.88 13.99
CA ARG A 143 18.20 -8.70 15.08
C ARG A 143 17.23 -9.68 15.68
N VAL A 144 15.95 -9.32 15.78
CA VAL A 144 14.96 -10.07 16.58
C VAL A 144 13.80 -10.54 15.74
N LYS A 145 13.07 -9.61 15.12
CA LYS A 145 11.81 -9.88 14.43
C LYS A 145 11.78 -9.21 13.06
N ALA A 146 11.17 -9.88 12.09
CA ALA A 146 10.85 -9.23 10.84
C ALA A 146 9.41 -9.59 10.41
N ALA A 147 8.78 -8.71 9.60
CA ALA A 147 7.41 -8.90 9.17
C ALA A 147 7.13 -8.26 7.81
N VAL A 148 6.13 -8.79 7.10
CA VAL A 148 5.56 -8.14 5.93
C VAL A 148 4.04 -8.16 5.99
N VAL A 149 3.41 -7.14 5.38
CA VAL A 149 1.97 -7.12 5.13
C VAL A 149 1.74 -7.09 3.63
N VAL A 150 1.10 -8.13 3.11
CA VAL A 150 0.91 -8.35 1.68
C VAL A 150 -0.55 -8.65 1.34
N PRO A 151 -1.00 -8.41 0.08
CA PRO A 151 -2.36 -8.74 -0.32
C PRO A 151 -2.58 -10.26 -0.35
N ASN A 152 -3.73 -10.71 0.18
CA ASN A 152 -4.04 -12.13 0.32
C ASN A 152 -4.84 -12.70 -0.86
N SER A 153 -5.97 -12.08 -1.20
CA SER A 153 -6.97 -12.74 -2.07
C SER A 153 -7.00 -12.20 -3.48
N LEU A 154 -6.91 -10.90 -3.64
CA LEU A 154 -6.92 -10.20 -4.92
C LEU A 154 -5.99 -9.00 -4.86
N PRO A 155 -5.43 -8.58 -6.01
CA PRO A 155 -4.69 -7.33 -6.04
C PRO A 155 -5.58 -6.18 -5.52
N PRO A 156 -5.03 -5.25 -4.71
CA PRO A 156 -5.77 -4.07 -4.26
C PRO A 156 -6.35 -3.22 -5.40
N SER A 157 -5.85 -3.45 -6.61
CA SER A 157 -6.28 -2.80 -7.87
C SER A 157 -7.37 -3.55 -8.62
N SER A 158 -8.08 -4.49 -8.00
CA SER A 158 -9.13 -5.30 -8.64
C SER A 158 -10.44 -5.21 -7.86
N ASP A 159 -11.56 -5.21 -8.61
CA ASP A 159 -12.90 -5.41 -8.09
C ASP A 159 -13.43 -6.77 -8.54
N PRO A 160 -13.60 -7.76 -7.64
CA PRO A 160 -14.04 -9.09 -8.00
C PRO A 160 -15.48 -9.15 -8.55
N ARG A 161 -16.35 -8.24 -8.08
CA ARG A 161 -17.75 -8.18 -8.55
C ARG A 161 -17.80 -7.68 -10.00
N LEU A 162 -17.09 -6.58 -10.27
CA LEU A 162 -16.98 -6.04 -11.63
C LEU A 162 -16.34 -7.06 -12.58
N LEU A 163 -15.25 -7.71 -12.17
CA LEU A 163 -14.58 -8.72 -13.00
C LEU A 163 -15.51 -9.88 -13.33
N THR A 164 -16.26 -10.38 -12.35
CA THR A 164 -17.26 -11.44 -12.55
C THR A 164 -18.37 -10.99 -13.51
N TYR A 165 -18.89 -9.78 -13.33
CA TYR A 165 -19.93 -9.21 -14.20
C TYR A 165 -19.47 -9.07 -15.67
N LEU A 166 -18.19 -8.69 -15.86
CA LEU A 166 -17.58 -8.63 -17.20
C LEU A 166 -17.23 -10.00 -17.78
N GLY A 167 -17.41 -11.10 -17.03
CA GLY A 167 -16.97 -12.44 -17.41
C GLY A 167 -15.46 -12.65 -17.36
N ARG A 168 -14.74 -11.81 -16.63
CA ARG A 168 -13.30 -11.87 -16.46
C ARG A 168 -12.90 -12.66 -15.22
N LYS A 169 -11.78 -13.35 -15.29
CA LYS A 169 -11.21 -14.03 -14.11
C LYS A 169 -10.25 -13.09 -13.39
N ALA A 170 -10.43 -12.95 -12.10
CA ALA A 170 -9.46 -12.26 -11.26
C ALA A 170 -8.17 -13.09 -11.14
N LYS A 171 -7.02 -12.47 -11.40
CA LYS A 171 -5.71 -13.10 -11.14
C LYS A 171 -5.41 -12.97 -9.65
N ARG A 172 -5.25 -14.09 -8.94
CA ARG A 172 -4.84 -14.08 -7.54
C ARG A 172 -3.36 -13.70 -7.43
N PRO A 173 -2.99 -12.84 -6.48
CA PRO A 173 -1.58 -12.60 -6.21
C PRO A 173 -0.92 -13.87 -5.69
N SER A 174 0.29 -14.11 -6.10
CA SER A 174 1.15 -15.21 -5.59
C SER A 174 1.92 -14.80 -4.33
N THR A 175 1.77 -13.57 -3.87
CA THR A 175 2.65 -12.95 -2.87
C THR A 175 2.70 -13.72 -1.53
N VAL A 176 1.54 -14.09 -0.96
CA VAL A 176 1.53 -14.87 0.30
C VAL A 176 2.24 -16.22 0.13
N PRO A 177 1.90 -17.07 -0.88
CA PRO A 177 2.62 -18.32 -1.11
C PRO A 177 4.13 -18.14 -1.36
N GLU A 178 4.53 -17.07 -2.02
CA GLU A 178 5.94 -16.78 -2.30
C GLU A 178 6.70 -16.37 -1.03
N VAL A 179 6.13 -15.52 -0.19
CA VAL A 179 6.69 -15.17 1.12
C VAL A 179 6.84 -16.42 1.98
N MET A 180 5.80 -17.25 2.09
CA MET A 180 5.83 -18.48 2.87
C MET A 180 6.90 -19.46 2.37
N ARG A 181 7.08 -19.56 1.05
CA ARG A 181 8.15 -20.37 0.44
C ARG A 181 9.54 -19.83 0.76
N SER A 182 9.70 -18.50 0.71
CA SER A 182 10.95 -17.81 1.03
C SER A 182 11.35 -18.03 2.49
N LEU A 183 10.41 -17.90 3.42
CA LEU A 183 10.65 -18.12 4.84
C LEU A 183 11.01 -19.58 5.15
N ARG A 184 10.34 -20.53 4.49
CA ARG A 184 10.70 -21.96 4.62
C ARG A 184 12.14 -22.21 4.13
N TYR A 185 12.53 -21.59 3.01
CA TYR A 185 13.90 -21.69 2.49
C TYR A 185 14.93 -21.13 3.47
N LEU A 186 14.60 -20.04 4.17
CA LEU A 186 15.45 -19.42 5.19
C LEU A 186 15.38 -20.13 6.56
N GLY A 187 14.59 -21.21 6.69
CA GLY A 187 14.43 -21.92 7.95
C GLY A 187 13.66 -21.12 9.02
N ARG A 188 12.76 -20.25 8.61
CA ARG A 188 11.96 -19.41 9.52
C ARG A 188 10.58 -20.01 9.76
N ILE A 189 10.05 -19.81 10.98
CA ILE A 189 8.71 -20.24 11.41
C ILE A 189 7.79 -18.99 11.37
N PRO A 190 6.91 -18.85 10.34
CA PRO A 190 6.04 -17.70 10.24
C PRO A 190 4.78 -17.85 11.07
N VAL A 191 4.28 -16.72 11.59
CA VAL A 191 2.91 -16.54 12.04
C VAL A 191 2.15 -15.68 11.06
N THR A 192 0.83 -15.83 11.00
CA THR A 192 -0.01 -15.06 10.10
C THR A 192 -1.26 -14.53 10.81
N ALA A 193 -1.63 -13.29 10.44
CA ALA A 193 -2.90 -12.69 10.80
C ALA A 193 -3.49 -11.96 9.59
N THR A 194 -4.81 -11.81 9.53
CA THR A 194 -5.47 -11.13 8.42
C THR A 194 -6.36 -10.01 8.90
N THR A 195 -6.42 -8.93 8.10
CA THR A 195 -7.36 -7.84 8.30
C THR A 195 -7.91 -7.36 6.96
N ASN A 196 -9.01 -6.62 7.02
CA ASN A 196 -9.62 -5.96 5.87
C ASN A 196 -9.48 -4.46 6.00
N THR A 197 -9.05 -3.81 4.93
CA THR A 197 -9.27 -2.37 4.75
C THR A 197 -10.30 -2.14 3.67
N TYR A 198 -10.99 -1.01 3.71
CA TYR A 198 -11.98 -0.68 2.70
C TYR A 198 -11.47 0.47 1.86
N ARG A 199 -11.52 0.29 0.54
CA ARG A 199 -11.15 1.36 -0.38
C ARG A 199 -12.28 2.40 -0.41
N PRO A 200 -12.01 3.65 -0.06
CA PRO A 200 -13.01 4.71 -0.20
C PRO A 200 -13.22 4.97 -1.70
N MET A 201 -14.44 4.73 -2.18
CA MET A 201 -14.86 4.97 -3.55
C MET A 201 -15.82 6.15 -3.56
N ARG A 202 -15.25 7.36 -3.32
CA ARG A 202 -15.96 8.65 -3.30
C ARG A 202 -15.32 9.60 -4.28
N PHE A 203 -16.11 10.26 -5.12
CA PHE A 203 -15.65 11.06 -6.23
C PHE A 203 -16.51 12.30 -6.40
N ASN A 204 -15.95 13.39 -6.92
CA ASN A 204 -16.67 14.63 -7.14
C ASN A 204 -17.53 14.60 -8.41
N SER A 205 -17.30 13.65 -9.31
CA SER A 205 -18.11 13.47 -10.51
C SER A 205 -18.27 11.98 -10.88
N PHE A 206 -19.33 11.67 -11.63
CA PHE A 206 -19.53 10.33 -12.18
C PHE A 206 -18.41 9.90 -13.13
N GLU A 207 -17.84 10.82 -13.89
CA GLU A 207 -16.74 10.52 -14.81
C GLU A 207 -15.46 10.12 -14.06
N GLU A 208 -15.13 10.80 -12.95
CA GLU A 208 -14.02 10.38 -12.07
C GLU A 208 -14.28 9.00 -11.48
N ALA A 209 -15.49 8.77 -10.95
CA ALA A 209 -15.91 7.50 -10.39
C ALA A 209 -15.78 6.36 -11.42
N ARG A 210 -16.28 6.59 -12.62
CA ARG A 210 -16.22 5.65 -13.75
C ARG A 210 -14.77 5.39 -14.19
N ALA A 211 -13.93 6.40 -14.27
CA ALA A 211 -12.52 6.28 -14.63
C ALA A 211 -11.74 5.48 -13.57
N ASP A 212 -12.02 5.68 -12.28
CA ASP A 212 -11.38 4.90 -11.22
C ASP A 212 -11.86 3.44 -11.20
N LEU A 213 -13.16 3.21 -11.36
CA LEU A 213 -13.73 1.87 -11.46
C LEU A 213 -13.13 1.08 -12.64
N ARG A 214 -12.91 1.73 -13.79
CA ARG A 214 -12.28 1.12 -14.96
C ARG A 214 -10.90 0.54 -14.64
N ARG A 215 -10.12 1.22 -13.80
CA ARG A 215 -8.81 0.74 -13.37
C ARG A 215 -8.87 -0.55 -12.57
N LEU A 216 -10.01 -0.86 -11.96
CA LEU A 216 -10.23 -2.09 -11.17
C LEU A 216 -10.64 -3.29 -12.03
N ALA A 217 -10.89 -3.09 -13.33
CA ALA A 217 -11.31 -4.12 -14.26
C ALA A 217 -10.23 -4.57 -15.24
N ARG A 218 -8.96 -4.31 -14.94
CA ARG A 218 -7.84 -4.70 -15.83
C ARG A 218 -7.81 -6.19 -16.17
N PRO A 219 -7.23 -6.60 -17.30
CA PRO A 219 -6.49 -5.82 -18.30
C PRO A 219 -7.36 -5.04 -19.27
N GLU A 220 -6.75 -4.08 -19.98
CA GLU A 220 -7.35 -3.35 -21.11
C GLU A 220 -6.70 -3.79 -22.43
N PRO A 221 -7.31 -3.54 -23.58
CA PRO A 221 -8.57 -2.83 -23.81
C PRO A 221 -9.81 -3.69 -23.54
N PHE A 222 -10.97 -3.02 -23.39
CA PHE A 222 -12.27 -3.70 -23.34
C PHE A 222 -12.77 -4.01 -24.75
N THR A 223 -13.39 -5.18 -24.91
CA THR A 223 -14.18 -5.44 -26.11
C THR A 223 -15.44 -4.55 -26.15
N PRO A 224 -16.08 -4.34 -27.32
CA PRO A 224 -17.33 -3.58 -27.38
C PRO A 224 -18.44 -4.10 -26.47
N ARG A 225 -18.48 -5.42 -26.21
CA ARG A 225 -19.43 -6.03 -25.28
C ARG A 225 -19.08 -5.65 -23.83
N GLU A 226 -17.84 -5.80 -23.44
CA GLU A 226 -17.37 -5.45 -22.10
C GLU A 226 -17.53 -3.96 -21.80
N GLN A 227 -17.31 -3.10 -22.80
CA GLN A 227 -17.54 -1.67 -22.65
C GLN A 227 -19.01 -1.37 -22.30
N ARG A 228 -19.97 -1.99 -23.00
CA ARG A 228 -21.40 -1.81 -22.69
C ARG A 228 -21.76 -2.33 -21.29
N LEU A 229 -21.24 -3.50 -20.92
CA LEU A 229 -21.44 -4.07 -19.58
C LEU A 229 -20.83 -3.17 -18.49
N PHE A 230 -19.63 -2.69 -18.71
CA PHE A 230 -18.97 -1.77 -17.78
C PHE A 230 -19.75 -0.46 -17.58
N ASP A 231 -20.25 0.14 -18.66
CA ASP A 231 -21.02 1.37 -18.58
C ASP A 231 -22.37 1.17 -17.89
N ALA A 232 -22.99 0.01 -18.07
CA ALA A 232 -24.19 -0.38 -17.31
C ALA A 232 -23.86 -0.58 -15.83
N TYR A 233 -22.81 -1.34 -15.52
CA TYR A 233 -22.37 -1.59 -14.16
C TYR A 233 -22.06 -0.30 -13.40
N ALA A 234 -21.33 0.64 -14.02
CA ALA A 234 -21.01 1.90 -13.40
C ALA A 234 -22.26 2.72 -13.05
N ARG A 235 -23.26 2.77 -13.97
CA ARG A 235 -24.52 3.47 -13.70
C ARG A 235 -25.34 2.83 -12.58
N ASP A 236 -25.32 1.49 -12.49
CA ASP A 236 -26.14 0.74 -11.52
C ASP A 236 -25.51 0.77 -10.11
N HIS A 237 -24.20 0.97 -10.01
CA HIS A 237 -23.48 0.83 -8.75
C HIS A 237 -22.91 2.13 -8.18
N PHE A 238 -22.87 3.23 -8.92
CA PHE A 238 -22.58 4.53 -8.33
C PHE A 238 -23.87 5.28 -8.02
N VAL A 239 -23.95 5.78 -6.81
CA VAL A 239 -25.07 6.61 -6.33
C VAL A 239 -24.55 7.98 -5.93
N GLU A 240 -25.36 8.99 -6.23
CA GLU A 240 -25.09 10.35 -5.79
C GLU A 240 -25.57 10.53 -4.34
N VAL A 241 -24.70 11.05 -3.49
CA VAL A 241 -25.00 11.31 -2.07
C VAL A 241 -24.56 12.73 -1.70
N PRO A 242 -25.14 13.34 -0.66
CA PRO A 242 -24.64 14.61 -0.14
C PRO A 242 -23.15 14.53 0.20
N ALA A 243 -22.38 15.55 -0.14
CA ALA A 243 -20.97 15.60 0.20
C ALA A 243 -20.79 15.67 1.72
N VAL A 244 -19.94 14.80 2.26
CA VAL A 244 -19.58 14.86 3.69
C VAL A 244 -18.53 15.95 3.85
N GLN A 245 -18.89 17.03 4.56
CA GLN A 245 -17.92 18.05 4.92
C GLN A 245 -16.88 17.47 5.89
N PRO A 246 -15.58 17.77 5.72
CA PRO A 246 -14.56 17.36 6.67
C PRO A 246 -14.89 17.96 8.06
N ALA A 247 -14.81 17.13 9.10
CA ALA A 247 -15.14 17.49 10.47
C ALA A 247 -14.23 18.59 11.07
N ASN A 248 -13.16 18.98 10.39
CA ASN A 248 -12.23 20.02 10.81
C ASN A 248 -12.44 21.29 9.96
N GLY A 249 -13.12 22.26 10.52
CA GLY A 249 -13.49 23.55 9.92
C GLY A 249 -12.32 24.49 9.58
N LEU A 250 -11.32 24.03 8.85
CA LEU A 250 -10.18 24.78 8.35
C LEU A 250 -10.14 24.81 6.81
N SER A 251 -11.26 25.15 6.19
CA SER A 251 -11.27 25.60 4.80
C SER A 251 -11.97 26.93 4.69
N ASN A 252 -11.17 27.99 4.62
CA ASN A 252 -11.64 29.36 4.36
C ASN A 252 -11.86 29.63 2.86
N ASP A 253 -12.35 28.65 2.11
CA ASP A 253 -12.69 28.89 0.71
C ASP A 253 -14.07 28.28 0.38
N HIS A 254 -15.07 29.14 0.33
CA HIS A 254 -16.50 28.81 0.27
C HIS A 254 -17.05 28.73 -1.15
N SER A 255 -16.23 28.59 -2.21
CA SER A 255 -16.79 28.84 -3.53
C SER A 255 -16.93 27.66 -4.51
N ASP A 256 -16.32 26.46 -4.27
CA ASP A 256 -16.39 25.39 -5.30
C ASP A 256 -16.40 23.93 -4.81
N SER A 257 -16.73 23.66 -3.56
CA SER A 257 -16.88 22.26 -3.13
C SER A 257 -18.19 21.69 -3.68
N PRO A 258 -18.19 20.56 -4.37
CA PRO A 258 -19.41 19.96 -4.88
C PRO A 258 -20.37 19.65 -3.71
N GLN A 259 -21.66 19.98 -3.87
CA GLN A 259 -22.69 19.71 -2.87
C GLN A 259 -23.00 18.21 -2.75
N THR A 260 -22.63 17.43 -3.77
CA THR A 260 -22.86 15.99 -3.84
C THR A 260 -21.58 15.26 -4.24
N GLN A 261 -21.50 13.96 -3.90
CA GLN A 261 -20.44 13.05 -4.25
C GLN A 261 -21.01 11.76 -4.83
N TRP A 262 -20.26 11.15 -5.74
CA TRP A 262 -20.56 9.85 -6.29
C TRP A 262 -19.88 8.77 -5.45
N VAL A 263 -20.65 7.79 -4.97
CA VAL A 263 -20.18 6.74 -4.06
C VAL A 263 -20.56 5.38 -4.62
N LEU A 264 -19.63 4.43 -4.57
CA LEU A 264 -19.93 3.03 -4.88
C LEU A 264 -20.88 2.47 -3.81
N ASN A 265 -22.01 1.87 -4.23
CA ASN A 265 -23.08 1.40 -3.35
C ASN A 265 -22.79 0.08 -2.62
N TYR A 266 -21.55 -0.41 -2.72
CA TYR A 266 -21.06 -1.57 -1.97
C TYR A 266 -19.62 -1.33 -1.48
N PRO A 267 -19.23 -1.98 -0.36
CA PRO A 267 -17.86 -1.88 0.12
C PRO A 267 -16.90 -2.64 -0.80
N LEU A 268 -15.71 -2.06 -1.02
CA LEU A 268 -14.62 -2.71 -1.73
C LEU A 268 -13.51 -3.09 -0.73
N PRO A 269 -13.55 -4.31 -0.17
CA PRO A 269 -12.56 -4.75 0.79
C PRO A 269 -11.24 -5.11 0.10
N VAL A 270 -10.14 -4.78 0.76
CA VAL A 270 -8.80 -5.29 0.46
C VAL A 270 -8.34 -6.12 1.64
N VAL A 271 -8.13 -7.42 1.40
CA VAL A 271 -7.66 -8.35 2.44
C VAL A 271 -6.14 -8.32 2.49
N TRP A 272 -5.61 -8.01 3.65
CA TRP A 272 -4.18 -7.98 3.93
C TRP A 272 -3.80 -9.14 4.86
N THR A 273 -2.64 -9.74 4.61
CA THR A 273 -2.06 -10.75 5.48
C THR A 273 -0.75 -10.22 6.06
N PHE A 274 -0.71 -10.14 7.37
CA PHE A 274 0.51 -10.04 8.13
C PHE A 274 1.21 -11.41 8.13
N ILE A 275 2.53 -11.40 7.90
CA ILE A 275 3.40 -12.57 8.00
C ILE A 275 4.61 -12.11 8.81
N GLY A 276 4.72 -12.57 10.06
CA GLY A 276 5.81 -12.25 10.97
C GLY A 276 6.67 -13.47 11.25
N TRP A 277 7.96 -13.26 11.52
CA TRP A 277 8.90 -14.32 11.90
C TRP A 277 10.02 -13.77 12.78
N ARG A 278 10.63 -14.67 13.58
CA ARG A 278 11.87 -14.35 14.29
C ARG A 278 13.09 -14.76 13.47
N THR A 279 14.11 -13.92 13.49
CA THR A 279 15.34 -14.11 12.68
C THR A 279 16.22 -15.26 13.17
N ASN A 280 16.05 -15.71 14.43
CA ASN A 280 16.72 -16.87 15.00
C ASN A 280 15.98 -18.20 14.71
N GLY A 281 14.83 -18.18 14.02
CA GLY A 281 14.03 -19.36 13.70
C GLY A 281 13.18 -19.89 14.86
N SER A 282 13.08 -19.18 16.00
CA SER A 282 12.14 -19.55 17.08
C SER A 282 10.71 -19.09 16.75
N GLU A 283 9.74 -19.52 17.56
CA GLU A 283 8.36 -19.09 17.44
C GLU A 283 8.19 -17.60 17.73
N TRP A 284 7.18 -17.01 17.13
CA TRP A 284 6.79 -15.62 17.36
C TRP A 284 6.08 -15.49 18.69
N GLU A 285 6.61 -14.66 19.56
CA GLU A 285 6.01 -14.27 20.84
C GLU A 285 5.64 -12.79 20.82
#